data_f533e66eb4675c202ce05923847a6f70
#
_entry.id   f533e66eb4675c202ce05923847a6f70
#
_cell.length_a   1.000
_cell.length_b   1.000
_cell.length_c   1.000
_cell.angle_alpha   90.00
_cell.angle_beta   90.00
_cell.angle_gamma   90.00
#
_symmetry.space_group_name_H-M   'P 1'
#
loop_
_entity.id
_entity.type
_entity.pdbx_description
1 polymer ?
#
loop_
_entity_poly.entity_id
_entity_poly.type
_entity_poly.pdbx_seq_one_letter_code
_entity_poly.pdbx_strand_id
1 'polypeptide(L)'
;MGGFSDNVEDAVLNQVLRGTPYGIPLAQRISLHHHDPDPYGGNEIAGAAYTRRPALWAEASGGVSVLAEDVVWEGLPTAEVAWWGLWTSGGVYVGSGLIGFQRYVATTGLLDTLTTPTAHQLVDNVAVRVTEPESGALPTPLDTLVTYYVVGATPTTLKLALALGGPAIDLGAAGTGYVRPIRRIEDGDGLILSAGITTFALD
;
A
#
# COMPACT_ATOMS: atom_id res chain seq x y z
N MET A 1 -2.68 6.85 -0.86
CA MET A 1 -1.54 7.39 -1.63
C MET A 1 -0.31 7.34 -0.75
N GLY A 2 0.81 6.83 -1.24
CA GLY A 2 2.08 6.93 -0.51
C GLY A 2 2.67 8.31 -0.81
N GLY A 3 3.13 9.02 0.19
CA GLY A 3 3.75 10.31 0.06
C GLY A 3 4.87 10.50 1.09
N PHE A 4 5.41 11.68 1.16
CA PHE A 4 6.35 12.04 2.22
C PHE A 4 5.65 12.12 3.57
N SER A 5 6.42 11.86 4.64
CA SER A 5 5.98 12.18 5.99
C SER A 5 6.05 13.69 6.23
N ASP A 6 5.22 14.20 7.14
CA ASP A 6 5.20 15.62 7.52
C ASP A 6 6.60 16.18 7.84
N ASN A 7 7.43 15.38 8.52
CA ASN A 7 8.80 15.77 8.86
C ASN A 7 9.69 16.03 7.63
N VAL A 8 9.46 15.24 6.57
CA VAL A 8 10.21 15.37 5.31
C VAL A 8 9.67 16.53 4.49
N GLU A 9 8.37 16.70 4.44
CA GLU A 9 7.72 17.83 3.78
C GLU A 9 8.18 19.15 4.38
N ASP A 10 8.17 19.28 5.71
CA ASP A 10 8.68 20.43 6.42
C ASP A 10 10.15 20.69 6.13
N ALA A 11 10.98 19.65 6.10
CA ALA A 11 12.40 19.78 5.80
C ALA A 11 12.64 20.25 4.36
N VAL A 12 11.90 19.71 3.38
CA VAL A 12 11.96 20.16 1.98
C VAL A 12 11.51 21.60 1.85
N LEU A 13 10.39 21.98 2.46
CA LEU A 13 9.91 23.36 2.45
C LEU A 13 10.91 24.33 3.08
N ASN A 14 11.51 23.97 4.21
CA ASN A 14 12.54 24.76 4.86
C ASN A 14 13.80 24.89 3.99
N GLN A 15 14.21 23.84 3.28
CA GLN A 15 15.32 23.90 2.32
C GLN A 15 15.01 24.88 1.18
N VAL A 16 13.83 24.76 0.57
CA VAL A 16 13.45 25.54 -0.61
C VAL A 16 13.15 27.00 -0.25
N LEU A 17 12.39 27.22 0.83
CA LEU A 17 11.88 28.56 1.17
C LEU A 17 12.81 29.36 2.08
N ARG A 18 13.64 28.70 2.90
CA ARG A 18 14.47 29.34 3.92
C ARG A 18 15.96 29.07 3.75
N GLY A 19 16.36 28.22 2.79
CA GLY A 19 17.75 27.79 2.57
C GLY A 19 18.35 26.99 3.72
N THR A 20 17.52 26.41 4.60
CA THR A 20 17.99 25.56 5.69
C THR A 20 18.41 24.20 5.12
N PRO A 21 19.66 23.75 5.28
CA PRO A 21 20.10 22.47 4.71
C PRO A 21 19.23 21.31 5.16
N TYR A 22 18.85 20.46 4.20
CA TYR A 22 18.12 19.23 4.44
C TYR A 22 19.05 18.20 5.08
N GLY A 23 19.06 18.14 6.39
CA GLY A 23 20.02 17.33 7.18
C GLY A 23 19.62 15.87 7.36
N ILE A 24 18.85 15.27 6.46
CA ILE A 24 18.44 13.86 6.58
C ILE A 24 19.55 12.94 6.06
N PRO A 25 19.99 11.95 6.85
CA PRO A 25 21.00 10.98 6.42
C PRO A 25 20.57 10.20 5.18
N LEU A 26 21.47 10.06 4.19
CA LEU A 26 21.18 9.50 2.88
C LEU A 26 21.05 7.97 2.82
N ALA A 27 21.49 7.23 3.85
CA ALA A 27 21.34 5.78 3.83
C ALA A 27 19.87 5.41 4.12
N GLN A 28 19.22 4.83 3.14
CA GLN A 28 17.80 4.54 3.20
C GLN A 28 17.56 3.06 3.46
N ARG A 29 16.48 2.78 4.18
CA ARG A 29 16.02 1.43 4.46
C ARG A 29 14.54 1.32 4.10
N ILE A 30 14.13 0.13 3.66
CA ILE A 30 12.73 -0.19 3.39
C ILE A 30 12.20 -1.10 4.49
N SER A 31 10.99 -0.79 4.95
CA SER A 31 10.15 -1.60 5.81
C SER A 31 8.95 -2.17 5.06
N LEU A 32 8.30 -3.17 5.65
CA LEU A 32 7.06 -3.77 5.18
C LEU A 32 5.94 -3.50 6.19
N HIS A 33 4.73 -3.20 5.71
CA HIS A 33 3.61 -2.80 6.56
C HIS A 33 2.34 -3.54 6.18
N HIS A 34 1.51 -3.83 7.20
CA HIS A 34 0.19 -4.45 7.03
C HIS A 34 -0.81 -3.49 6.39
N HIS A 35 -0.80 -2.24 6.84
CA HIS A 35 -1.69 -1.17 6.44
C HIS A 35 -0.89 0.03 5.95
N ASP A 36 -1.60 1.08 5.54
CA ASP A 36 -0.99 2.38 5.26
C ASP A 36 -0.16 2.82 6.48
N PRO A 37 1.14 3.03 6.31
CA PRO A 37 1.93 3.64 7.37
C PRO A 37 1.37 5.03 7.65
N ASP A 38 1.09 5.32 8.91
CA ASP A 38 0.75 6.67 9.31
C ASP A 38 1.92 7.64 9.00
N PRO A 39 1.78 8.97 9.21
CA PRO A 39 2.87 9.92 8.96
C PRO A 39 4.16 9.64 9.75
N TYR A 40 4.13 8.70 10.68
CA TYR A 40 5.26 8.29 11.51
C TYR A 40 5.79 6.89 11.18
N GLY A 41 5.23 6.21 10.17
CA GLY A 41 5.65 4.87 9.75
C GLY A 41 5.13 3.74 10.62
N GLY A 42 3.94 3.89 11.19
CA GLY A 42 3.26 2.84 11.95
C GLY A 42 2.88 1.62 11.12
N ASN A 43 2.22 0.65 11.75
CA ASN A 43 1.72 -0.59 11.12
C ASN A 43 2.82 -1.47 10.48
N GLU A 44 4.09 -1.32 10.89
CA GLU A 44 5.18 -2.16 10.41
C GLU A 44 5.01 -3.61 10.89
N ILE A 45 5.30 -4.59 10.03
CA ILE A 45 5.30 -5.99 10.43
C ILE A 45 6.37 -6.26 11.50
N ALA A 46 6.14 -7.23 12.35
CA ALA A 46 7.07 -7.60 13.42
C ALA A 46 7.37 -9.11 13.40
N GLY A 47 8.55 -9.49 13.87
CA GLY A 47 8.97 -10.88 13.99
C GLY A 47 10.48 -11.00 14.09
N ALA A 48 10.98 -12.08 14.68
CA ALA A 48 12.41 -12.26 14.95
C ALA A 48 13.29 -12.29 13.68
N ALA A 49 12.74 -12.77 12.56
CA ALA A 49 13.45 -12.85 11.28
C ALA A 49 13.28 -11.59 10.41
N TYR A 50 12.37 -10.68 10.81
CA TYR A 50 12.13 -9.46 10.06
C TYR A 50 13.09 -8.34 10.48
N THR A 51 13.67 -7.68 9.49
CA THR A 51 14.42 -6.43 9.66
C THR A 51 14.23 -5.53 8.45
N ARG A 52 14.26 -4.21 8.66
CA ARG A 52 14.32 -3.24 7.57
C ARG A 52 15.56 -3.49 6.71
N ARG A 53 15.38 -3.52 5.40
CA ARG A 53 16.48 -3.78 4.44
C ARG A 53 17.02 -2.48 3.86
N PRO A 54 18.35 -2.40 3.61
CA PRO A 54 18.91 -1.28 2.87
C PRO A 54 18.28 -1.20 1.47
N ALA A 55 18.11 0.01 0.96
CA ALA A 55 17.60 0.27 -0.38
C ALA A 55 18.51 1.25 -1.11
N LEU A 56 18.78 0.96 -2.38
CA LEU A 56 19.47 1.85 -3.28
C LEU A 56 18.48 2.37 -4.32
N TRP A 57 18.44 3.68 -4.48
CA TRP A 57 17.55 4.34 -5.43
C TRP A 57 18.35 4.91 -6.59
N ALA A 58 17.81 4.79 -7.81
CA ALA A 58 18.37 5.45 -8.99
C ALA A 58 18.16 6.96 -8.91
N GLU A 59 18.91 7.71 -9.71
CA GLU A 59 18.73 9.15 -9.86
C GLU A 59 17.30 9.48 -10.26
N ALA A 60 16.68 10.44 -9.58
CA ALA A 60 15.31 10.85 -9.87
C ALA A 60 15.21 11.57 -11.21
N SER A 61 14.17 11.27 -11.98
CA SER A 61 13.84 11.92 -13.23
C SER A 61 12.33 12.17 -13.32
N GLY A 62 11.94 13.38 -13.66
CA GLY A 62 10.53 13.76 -13.75
C GLY A 62 9.75 13.64 -12.43
N GLY A 63 10.40 13.85 -11.29
CA GLY A 63 9.78 13.70 -9.97
C GLY A 63 9.68 12.26 -9.45
N VAL A 64 10.20 11.29 -10.20
CA VAL A 64 10.13 9.86 -9.85
C VAL A 64 11.53 9.30 -9.67
N SER A 65 11.74 8.50 -8.63
CA SER A 65 12.90 7.62 -8.46
C SER A 65 12.43 6.16 -8.41
N VAL A 66 13.29 5.25 -8.87
CA VAL A 66 13.04 3.80 -8.85
C VAL A 66 14.10 3.09 -8.03
N LEU A 67 13.78 1.93 -7.48
CA LEU A 67 14.80 1.07 -6.88
C LEU A 67 15.85 0.70 -7.94
N ALA A 68 17.13 0.89 -7.61
CA ALA A 68 18.25 0.53 -8.46
C ALA A 68 18.62 -0.96 -8.36
N GLU A 69 18.34 -1.58 -7.22
CA GLU A 69 18.60 -2.98 -6.93
C GLU A 69 17.39 -3.61 -6.23
N ASP A 70 17.23 -4.94 -6.38
CA ASP A 70 16.18 -5.69 -5.69
C ASP A 70 16.39 -5.63 -4.16
N VAL A 71 15.30 -5.43 -3.44
CA VAL A 71 15.29 -5.55 -1.97
C VAL A 71 14.64 -6.87 -1.60
N VAL A 72 15.40 -7.76 -0.98
CA VAL A 72 15.02 -9.14 -0.71
C VAL A 72 14.90 -9.38 0.79
N TRP A 73 13.79 -9.97 1.20
CA TRP A 73 13.58 -10.58 2.51
C TRP A 73 13.44 -12.08 2.34
N GLU A 74 14.02 -12.82 3.26
CA GLU A 74 13.93 -14.27 3.36
C GLU A 74 13.50 -14.64 4.78
N GLY A 75 12.77 -15.76 4.93
CA GLY A 75 12.36 -16.27 6.21
C GLY A 75 11.44 -15.31 6.98
N LEU A 76 10.54 -14.62 6.30
CA LEU A 76 9.60 -13.71 6.93
C LEU A 76 8.63 -14.47 7.84
N PRO A 77 8.15 -13.84 8.93
CA PRO A 77 7.05 -14.39 9.71
C PRO A 77 5.75 -14.36 8.89
N THR A 78 4.77 -15.18 9.27
CA THR A 78 3.42 -15.09 8.71
C THR A 78 2.90 -13.67 8.86
N ALA A 79 2.59 -13.02 7.75
CA ALA A 79 2.13 -11.65 7.71
C ALA A 79 1.28 -11.36 6.47
N GLU A 80 0.40 -10.38 6.58
CA GLU A 80 -0.20 -9.72 5.42
C GLU A 80 0.60 -8.46 5.14
N VAL A 81 1.11 -8.30 3.91
CA VAL A 81 1.92 -7.13 3.52
C VAL A 81 1.22 -6.42 2.37
N ALA A 82 1.09 -5.12 2.50
CA ALA A 82 0.39 -4.31 1.54
C ALA A 82 1.11 -3.00 1.19
N TRP A 83 2.02 -2.56 2.06
CA TRP A 83 2.76 -1.34 1.90
C TRP A 83 4.25 -1.56 2.18
N TRP A 84 5.08 -0.73 1.59
CA TRP A 84 6.47 -0.54 2.01
C TRP A 84 6.64 0.88 2.57
N GLY A 85 7.52 1.03 3.54
CA GLY A 85 7.89 2.30 4.13
C GLY A 85 9.35 2.61 3.85
N LEU A 86 9.69 3.88 3.67
CA LEU A 86 11.03 4.38 3.45
C LEU A 86 11.54 5.08 4.70
N TRP A 87 12.77 4.78 5.10
CA TRP A 87 13.39 5.29 6.31
C TRP A 87 14.81 5.76 6.03
N THR A 88 15.26 6.78 6.75
CA THR A 88 16.68 7.12 6.80
C THR A 88 17.45 6.11 7.65
N SER A 89 18.79 6.10 7.55
CA SER A 89 19.64 5.30 8.45
C SER A 89 19.51 5.71 9.90
N GLY A 90 19.14 6.95 10.18
CA GLY A 90 18.90 7.48 11.52
C GLY A 90 17.52 7.15 12.10
N GLY A 91 16.69 6.39 11.38
CA GLY A 91 15.36 5.97 11.83
C GLY A 91 14.26 7.02 11.67
N VAL A 92 14.46 8.04 10.84
CA VAL A 92 13.39 8.98 10.45
C VAL A 92 12.59 8.38 9.34
N TYR A 93 11.26 8.35 9.49
CA TYR A 93 10.34 7.93 8.45
C TYR A 93 10.28 8.99 7.35
N VAL A 94 10.39 8.54 6.09
CA VAL A 94 10.44 9.41 4.92
C VAL A 94 9.11 9.41 4.18
N GLY A 95 8.53 8.23 3.99
CA GLY A 95 7.29 8.06 3.24
C GLY A 95 7.02 6.60 2.93
N SER A 96 6.00 6.32 2.14
CA SER A 96 5.56 4.97 1.81
C SER A 96 5.09 4.82 0.38
N GLY A 97 4.92 3.57 -0.02
CA GLY A 97 4.25 3.20 -1.25
C GLY A 97 3.53 1.85 -1.13
N LEU A 98 2.62 1.61 -2.05
CA LEU A 98 1.87 0.37 -2.13
C LEU A 98 2.74 -0.77 -2.66
N ILE A 99 2.53 -1.97 -2.10
CA ILE A 99 3.01 -3.21 -2.71
C ILE A 99 1.90 -3.76 -3.59
N GLY A 100 2.13 -3.75 -4.90
CA GLY A 100 1.13 -4.15 -5.88
C GLY A 100 0.34 -2.96 -6.44
N PHE A 101 -0.94 -3.17 -6.69
CA PHE A 101 -1.81 -2.15 -7.27
C PHE A 101 -3.08 -1.96 -6.45
N GLN A 102 -3.71 -0.80 -6.60
CA GLN A 102 -5.08 -0.56 -6.14
C GLN A 102 -5.98 -0.16 -7.31
N ARG A 103 -7.28 -0.42 -7.17
CA ARG A 103 -8.29 -0.05 -8.15
C ARG A 103 -9.39 0.77 -7.50
N TYR A 104 -9.70 1.91 -8.08
CA TYR A 104 -10.87 2.68 -7.68
C TYR A 104 -12.13 1.87 -7.93
N VAL A 105 -13.04 1.87 -6.98
CA VAL A 105 -14.33 1.19 -7.05
C VAL A 105 -15.44 2.12 -6.61
N ALA A 106 -16.61 1.93 -7.20
CA ALA A 106 -17.83 2.59 -6.79
C ALA A 106 -18.96 1.58 -6.77
N THR A 107 -19.92 1.75 -5.86
CA THR A 107 -21.14 0.95 -5.87
C THR A 107 -22.23 1.62 -6.69
N THR A 108 -23.06 0.82 -7.34
CA THR A 108 -24.29 1.28 -7.98
C THR A 108 -25.53 1.09 -7.09
N GLY A 109 -25.35 0.86 -5.81
CA GLY A 109 -26.36 0.91 -4.75
C GLY A 109 -27.11 -0.39 -4.50
N LEU A 110 -27.81 -0.98 -5.44
CA LEU A 110 -28.75 -2.09 -5.17
C LEU A 110 -28.21 -3.50 -5.48
N LEU A 111 -26.99 -3.63 -5.93
CA LEU A 111 -26.48 -4.89 -6.48
C LEU A 111 -25.31 -5.52 -5.74
N ASP A 112 -24.96 -5.02 -4.56
CA ASP A 112 -23.78 -5.50 -3.80
C ASP A 112 -22.51 -5.62 -4.64
N THR A 113 -22.43 -4.78 -5.66
CA THR A 113 -21.42 -4.86 -6.70
C THR A 113 -20.56 -3.60 -6.70
N LEU A 114 -19.27 -3.79 -6.62
CA LEU A 114 -18.28 -2.76 -6.83
C LEU A 114 -17.93 -2.72 -8.31
N THR A 115 -17.92 -1.53 -8.90
CA THR A 115 -17.62 -1.30 -10.31
C THR A 115 -16.31 -0.52 -10.43
N THR A 116 -15.46 -0.89 -11.37
CA THR A 116 -14.22 -0.18 -11.71
C THR A 116 -14.35 0.48 -13.10
N PRO A 117 -13.72 1.64 -13.31
CA PRO A 117 -13.74 2.33 -14.61
C PRO A 117 -12.98 1.58 -15.70
N THR A 118 -12.03 0.72 -15.32
CA THR A 118 -11.20 -0.11 -16.21
C THR A 118 -11.09 -1.53 -15.65
N ALA A 119 -10.61 -2.48 -16.45
CA ALA A 119 -10.40 -3.85 -16.00
C ALA A 119 -9.51 -3.91 -14.74
N HIS A 120 -10.01 -4.56 -13.70
CA HIS A 120 -9.35 -4.59 -12.38
C HIS A 120 -8.35 -5.74 -12.21
N GLN A 121 -8.35 -6.74 -13.09
CA GLN A 121 -7.44 -7.90 -13.07
C GLN A 121 -7.52 -8.78 -11.80
N LEU A 122 -8.48 -8.52 -10.91
CA LEU A 122 -8.74 -9.37 -9.77
C LEU A 122 -9.58 -10.58 -10.20
N VAL A 123 -9.33 -11.72 -9.58
CA VAL A 123 -10.08 -12.95 -9.80
C VAL A 123 -10.73 -13.42 -8.49
N ASP A 124 -11.69 -14.31 -8.57
CA ASP A 124 -12.36 -14.84 -7.39
C ASP A 124 -11.36 -15.48 -6.43
N ASN A 125 -11.66 -15.36 -5.14
CA ASN A 125 -10.87 -15.85 -4.02
C ASN A 125 -9.56 -15.10 -3.73
N VAL A 126 -9.26 -14.03 -4.46
CA VAL A 126 -8.14 -13.14 -4.07
C VAL A 126 -8.52 -12.39 -2.80
N ALA A 127 -7.63 -12.43 -1.80
CA ALA A 127 -7.75 -11.63 -0.60
C ALA A 127 -7.45 -10.15 -0.92
N VAL A 128 -8.31 -9.26 -0.45
CA VAL A 128 -8.21 -7.81 -0.71
C VAL A 128 -8.50 -7.01 0.55
N ARG A 129 -7.99 -5.79 0.57
CA ARG A 129 -8.42 -4.74 1.49
C ARG A 129 -9.08 -3.61 0.73
N VAL A 130 -9.94 -2.88 1.43
CA VAL A 130 -10.51 -1.63 0.93
C VAL A 130 -9.86 -0.46 1.64
N THR A 131 -9.75 0.67 0.95
CA THR A 131 -9.28 1.93 1.53
C THR A 131 -10.23 3.05 1.15
N GLU A 132 -10.36 4.03 2.03
CA GLU A 132 -11.19 5.20 1.78
C GLU A 132 -10.63 6.05 0.64
N PRO A 133 -11.47 6.70 -0.16
CA PRO A 133 -11.04 7.70 -1.11
C PRO A 133 -10.70 9.01 -0.38
N GLU A 134 -9.97 9.91 -1.02
CA GLU A 134 -9.69 11.25 -0.48
C GLU A 134 -10.97 12.08 -0.23
N SER A 135 -12.02 11.79 -1.01
CA SER A 135 -13.34 12.39 -0.81
C SER A 135 -14.42 11.33 -1.03
N GLY A 136 -15.39 11.28 -0.12
CA GLY A 136 -16.45 10.28 -0.12
C GLY A 136 -16.36 9.34 1.09
N ALA A 137 -17.04 8.22 1.02
CA ALA A 137 -17.04 7.20 2.06
C ALA A 137 -17.12 5.80 1.43
N LEU A 138 -16.56 4.82 2.13
CA LEU A 138 -16.73 3.41 1.75
C LEU A 138 -18.21 3.01 1.79
N PRO A 139 -18.63 2.11 0.89
CA PRO A 139 -19.94 1.46 0.98
C PRO A 139 -20.09 0.74 2.33
N THR A 140 -21.18 1.00 3.04
CA THR A 140 -21.46 0.29 4.30
C THR A 140 -21.84 -1.16 4.00
N PRO A 141 -21.35 -2.19 4.72
CA PRO A 141 -20.56 -2.13 5.97
C PRO A 141 -19.03 -2.34 5.78
N LEU A 142 -18.44 -1.93 4.66
CA LEU A 142 -17.01 -2.14 4.43
C LEU A 142 -16.15 -1.35 5.42
N ASP A 143 -15.05 -1.97 5.85
CA ASP A 143 -14.10 -1.44 6.82
C ASP A 143 -12.66 -1.62 6.31
N THR A 144 -11.80 -0.62 6.49
CA THR A 144 -10.41 -0.61 6.02
C THR A 144 -9.52 -1.63 6.74
N LEU A 145 -9.91 -2.08 7.93
CA LEU A 145 -9.15 -3.03 8.73
C LEU A 145 -9.52 -4.49 8.47
N VAL A 146 -10.60 -4.72 7.70
CA VAL A 146 -11.11 -6.06 7.42
C VAL A 146 -10.50 -6.60 6.12
N THR A 147 -10.12 -7.88 6.15
CA THR A 147 -9.75 -8.63 4.94
C THR A 147 -11.00 -9.18 4.29
N TYR A 148 -11.15 -8.94 3.02
CA TYR A 148 -12.23 -9.44 2.17
C TYR A 148 -11.69 -10.38 1.12
N TYR A 149 -12.60 -11.15 0.50
CA TYR A 149 -12.29 -12.04 -0.63
C TYR A 149 -13.15 -11.65 -1.81
N VAL A 150 -12.54 -11.58 -2.98
CA VAL A 150 -13.26 -11.28 -4.23
C VAL A 150 -14.16 -12.44 -4.59
N VAL A 151 -15.40 -12.17 -4.97
CA VAL A 151 -16.36 -13.15 -5.48
C VAL A 151 -17.15 -12.56 -6.66
N GLY A 152 -17.49 -13.40 -7.62
CA GLY A 152 -18.25 -13.00 -8.81
C GLY A 152 -17.54 -11.96 -9.67
N ALA A 153 -16.21 -12.06 -9.80
CA ALA A 153 -15.41 -11.14 -10.57
C ALA A 153 -15.71 -11.22 -12.07
N THR A 154 -15.92 -10.05 -12.67
CA THR A 154 -15.92 -9.84 -14.13
C THR A 154 -14.78 -8.85 -14.47
N PRO A 155 -14.52 -8.51 -15.72
CA PRO A 155 -13.46 -7.55 -16.01
C PRO A 155 -13.57 -6.21 -15.27
N THR A 156 -14.79 -5.70 -15.04
CA THR A 156 -15.03 -4.37 -14.46
C THR A 156 -15.93 -4.38 -13.24
N THR A 157 -16.38 -5.53 -12.76
CA THR A 157 -17.21 -5.63 -11.55
C THR A 157 -16.71 -6.75 -10.65
N LEU A 158 -16.89 -6.56 -9.35
CA LEU A 158 -16.61 -7.58 -8.34
C LEU A 158 -17.55 -7.40 -7.14
N LYS A 159 -17.69 -8.46 -6.37
CA LYS A 159 -18.31 -8.43 -5.04
C LYS A 159 -17.28 -8.85 -4.00
N LEU A 160 -17.56 -8.58 -2.72
CA LEU A 160 -16.70 -8.94 -1.62
C LEU A 160 -17.40 -9.91 -0.67
N ALA A 161 -16.64 -10.83 -0.10
CA ALA A 161 -17.08 -11.75 0.94
C ALA A 161 -16.17 -11.65 2.16
N LEU A 162 -16.66 -12.00 3.36
CA LEU A 162 -15.88 -12.05 4.61
C LEU A 162 -15.03 -13.32 4.74
N ALA A 163 -15.33 -14.34 3.96
CA ALA A 163 -14.59 -15.61 3.98
C ALA A 163 -14.32 -16.09 2.56
N LEU A 164 -13.26 -16.87 2.41
CA LEU A 164 -12.89 -17.50 1.14
C LEU A 164 -14.05 -18.36 0.61
N GLY A 165 -14.52 -18.06 -0.59
CA GLY A 165 -15.67 -18.73 -1.20
C GLY A 165 -17.01 -18.49 -0.49
N GLY A 166 -17.07 -17.54 0.43
CA GLY A 166 -18.27 -17.18 1.17
C GLY A 166 -19.28 -16.39 0.33
N PRO A 167 -20.49 -16.12 0.87
CA PRO A 167 -21.48 -15.30 0.19
C PRO A 167 -21.00 -13.85 0.09
N ALA A 168 -21.46 -13.15 -0.94
CA ALA A 168 -21.21 -11.72 -1.09
C ALA A 168 -21.84 -10.94 0.08
N ILE A 169 -21.15 -9.89 0.50
CA ILE A 169 -21.64 -8.95 1.52
C ILE A 169 -22.76 -8.11 0.92
N ASP A 170 -23.83 -7.93 1.70
CA ASP A 170 -24.89 -6.97 1.39
C ASP A 170 -24.40 -5.55 1.67
N LEU A 171 -24.28 -4.74 0.63
CA LEU A 171 -23.86 -3.35 0.71
C LEU A 171 -25.08 -2.46 0.92
N GLY A 172 -25.29 -2.02 2.16
CA GLY A 172 -26.47 -1.23 2.58
C GLY A 172 -26.49 0.22 2.05
N ALA A 173 -25.39 0.74 1.54
CA ALA A 173 -25.30 2.10 1.00
C ALA A 173 -24.29 2.17 -0.16
N ALA A 174 -24.56 3.09 -1.08
CA ALA A 174 -23.62 3.45 -2.13
C ALA A 174 -22.38 4.15 -1.54
N GLY A 175 -21.24 3.97 -2.17
CA GLY A 175 -19.99 4.61 -1.76
C GLY A 175 -18.91 4.41 -2.80
N THR A 176 -17.76 4.95 -2.49
CA THR A 176 -16.56 4.87 -3.32
C THR A 176 -15.35 4.48 -2.48
N GLY A 177 -14.31 3.97 -3.10
CA GLY A 177 -13.08 3.60 -2.41
C GLY A 177 -12.07 3.00 -3.37
N TYR A 178 -11.07 2.38 -2.79
CA TYR A 178 -10.11 1.59 -3.55
C TYR A 178 -10.11 0.15 -3.03
N VAL A 179 -9.97 -0.80 -3.93
CA VAL A 179 -9.72 -2.20 -3.61
C VAL A 179 -8.32 -2.57 -4.06
N ARG A 180 -7.58 -3.28 -3.20
CA ARG A 180 -6.21 -3.73 -3.48
C ARG A 180 -6.02 -5.16 -3.02
N PRO A 181 -5.26 -5.99 -3.77
CA PRO A 181 -4.90 -7.32 -3.32
C PRO A 181 -3.97 -7.24 -2.10
N ILE A 182 -4.09 -8.22 -1.23
CA ILE A 182 -3.19 -8.42 -0.11
C ILE A 182 -2.19 -9.50 -0.49
N ARG A 183 -0.91 -9.26 -0.22
CA ARG A 183 0.10 -10.30 -0.29
C ARG A 183 0.24 -10.97 1.08
N ARG A 184 -0.29 -12.18 1.20
CA ARG A 184 -0.08 -13.01 2.36
C ARG A 184 1.27 -13.71 2.25
N ILE A 185 2.02 -13.66 3.33
CA ILE A 185 3.32 -14.31 3.51
C ILE A 185 3.12 -15.39 4.57
N GLU A 186 3.48 -16.60 4.29
CA GLU A 186 3.52 -17.70 5.27
C GLU A 186 4.89 -17.72 5.96
N ASP A 187 4.96 -18.37 7.13
CA ASP A 187 6.21 -18.48 7.89
C ASP A 187 7.32 -19.13 7.07
N GLY A 188 8.45 -18.46 6.96
CA GLY A 188 9.59 -18.89 6.16
C GLY A 188 9.63 -18.41 4.71
N ASP A 189 8.55 -17.80 4.23
CA ASP A 189 8.50 -17.22 2.87
C ASP A 189 9.42 -16.01 2.70
N GLY A 190 9.68 -15.66 1.44
CA GLY A 190 10.40 -14.47 1.05
C GLY A 190 9.53 -13.43 0.33
N LEU A 191 9.99 -12.19 0.32
CA LEU A 191 9.43 -11.09 -0.47
C LEU A 191 10.53 -10.37 -1.22
N ILE A 192 10.27 -10.01 -2.47
CA ILE A 192 11.15 -9.20 -3.31
C ILE A 192 10.41 -7.95 -3.76
N LEU A 193 10.99 -6.77 -3.48
CA LEU A 193 10.63 -5.54 -4.16
C LEU A 193 11.63 -5.32 -5.30
N SER A 194 11.14 -5.42 -6.53
CA SER A 194 12.01 -5.48 -7.70
C SER A 194 12.51 -4.12 -8.15
N ALA A 195 13.78 -4.09 -8.56
CA ALA A 195 14.42 -2.94 -9.19
C ALA A 195 13.65 -2.50 -10.45
N GLY A 196 13.64 -1.19 -10.71
CA GLY A 196 12.99 -0.60 -11.87
C GLY A 196 11.45 -0.60 -11.86
N ILE A 197 10.82 -1.34 -10.94
CA ILE A 197 9.35 -1.44 -10.82
C ILE A 197 8.85 -0.72 -9.58
N THR A 198 9.56 -0.83 -8.46
CA THR A 198 9.21 -0.12 -7.23
C THR A 198 9.59 1.34 -7.36
N THR A 199 8.60 2.23 -7.29
CA THR A 199 8.76 3.67 -7.52
C THR A 199 8.41 4.48 -6.30
N PHE A 200 9.11 5.59 -6.11
CA PHE A 200 8.77 6.66 -5.19
C PHE A 200 8.63 7.95 -6.00
N ALA A 201 7.49 8.61 -5.91
CA ALA A 201 7.19 9.82 -6.64
C ALA A 201 6.78 10.95 -5.68
N LEU A 202 7.06 12.18 -6.10
CA LEU A 202 6.47 13.39 -5.53
C LEU A 202 5.16 13.66 -6.28
N ASP A 203 4.07 13.72 -5.55
CA ASP A 203 2.75 14.11 -6.06
C ASP A 203 2.52 15.61 -5.86
#